data_99ce26fd0055782066fe2f48204fb4ff
#
_entry.id   99ce26fd0055782066fe2f48204fb4ff
#
_cell.length_a   1.000
_cell.length_b   1.000
_cell.length_c   1.000
_cell.angle_alpha   90.00
_cell.angle_beta   90.00
_cell.angle_gamma   90.00
#
_symmetry.space_group_name_H-M   'P 1'
#
loop_
_entity.id
_entity.type
_entity.pdbx_description
1 polymer ?
#
loop_
_entity_poly.entity_id
_entity_poly.type
_entity_poly.pdbx_seq_one_letter_code
_entity_poly.pdbx_strand_id
1 'polypeptide(L)'
;MNWPHPILTDSGGFQVMSLAKLRKLDENGVTFQSHIDGARHVLTPERSMEIQGLLGSDIQMQFDECVKLPCSDAEAERAMRLSLRWAERSRKAFRGGPGQAVFAIVQGGAVPALRVESAQALVSMDFPGYAIGGLAVGEPQSVMMEMIEHVEPHLPQDKPRYLMGVGTPDDLLEAVRRGVDMFDCVMPTRAGRHGLAYTRFGKVNMRNAKHGDDPRPLDALSDCPAARDYSRAYLHHLVRSGEILGMMLLTWVNLAYYQSLMAGMREAIEAGCFAEFAA
;
A
#
# COMPACT_ATOMS: atom_id res chain seq x y z
N MET A 1 3.27 -0.01 -22.02
CA MET A 1 3.51 -1.13 -21.08
C MET A 1 2.65 -2.30 -21.56
N ASN A 2 3.21 -3.49 -21.65
CA ASN A 2 2.44 -4.68 -22.05
C ASN A 2 1.77 -5.30 -20.80
N TRP A 3 0.73 -4.61 -20.30
CA TRP A 3 -0.02 -5.01 -19.11
C TRP A 3 -1.52 -4.91 -19.40
N PRO A 4 -2.24 -6.06 -19.48
CA PRO A 4 -3.65 -6.08 -19.88
C PRO A 4 -4.63 -5.95 -18.70
N HIS A 5 -4.14 -5.78 -17.49
CA HIS A 5 -4.96 -5.71 -16.27
C HIS A 5 -5.12 -4.27 -15.77
N PRO A 6 -6.07 -4.00 -14.88
CA PRO A 6 -6.25 -2.67 -14.29
C PRO A 6 -4.99 -2.14 -13.62
N ILE A 7 -4.82 -0.82 -13.68
CA ILE A 7 -3.73 -0.07 -13.06
C ILE A 7 -4.33 0.96 -12.11
N LEU A 8 -3.83 0.95 -10.88
CA LEU A 8 -4.08 2.00 -9.90
C LEU A 8 -2.87 2.94 -9.85
N THR A 9 -3.13 4.26 -9.87
CA THR A 9 -2.09 5.27 -9.61
C THR A 9 -2.38 6.02 -8.32
N ASP A 10 -1.31 6.31 -7.56
CA ASP A 10 -1.39 7.17 -6.38
C ASP A 10 -1.48 8.65 -6.78
N SER A 11 -1.98 9.48 -5.86
CA SER A 11 -2.17 10.92 -6.06
C SER A 11 -0.87 11.73 -6.07
N GLY A 12 0.20 11.19 -5.49
CA GLY A 12 1.48 11.87 -5.24
C GLY A 12 1.55 12.61 -3.91
N GLY A 13 0.49 12.62 -3.10
CA GLY A 13 0.46 13.30 -1.79
C GLY A 13 1.49 12.78 -0.82
N PHE A 14 1.60 11.46 -0.68
CA PHE A 14 2.59 10.82 0.19
C PHE A 14 4.04 11.10 -0.26
N GLN A 15 4.32 11.05 -1.57
CA GLN A 15 5.65 11.29 -2.11
C GLN A 15 6.10 12.73 -1.86
N VAL A 16 5.20 13.69 -2.02
CA VAL A 16 5.47 15.09 -1.69
C VAL A 16 5.73 15.25 -0.18
N MET A 17 4.98 14.56 0.68
CA MET A 17 5.21 14.57 2.12
C MET A 17 6.57 13.98 2.48
N SER A 18 6.93 12.83 1.90
CA SER A 18 8.12 12.06 2.28
C SER A 18 9.42 12.61 1.69
N LEU A 19 9.39 13.22 0.50
CA LEU A 19 10.58 13.64 -0.25
C LEU A 19 10.92 15.14 -0.09
N ALA A 20 9.97 15.97 0.29
CA ALA A 20 10.15 17.43 0.20
C ALA A 20 10.57 18.05 1.52
N LYS A 21 11.88 18.25 1.71
CA LYS A 21 12.40 19.17 2.73
C LYS A 21 12.04 20.64 2.45
N LEU A 22 11.71 20.99 1.20
CA LEU A 22 11.39 22.33 0.69
C LEU A 22 9.99 22.30 0.06
N ARG A 23 8.96 22.10 0.89
CA ARG A 23 7.57 22.18 0.44
C ARG A 23 6.83 23.29 1.16
N LYS A 24 5.91 23.91 0.45
CA LYS A 24 4.87 24.76 1.03
C LYS A 24 3.52 24.12 0.70
N LEU A 25 2.73 23.89 1.73
CA LEU A 25 1.38 23.34 1.63
C LEU A 25 0.39 24.40 2.04
N ASP A 26 -0.65 24.60 1.23
CA ASP A 26 -1.76 25.50 1.51
C ASP A 26 -3.07 24.93 0.93
N GLU A 27 -4.16 25.67 1.03
CA GLU A 27 -5.48 25.25 0.54
C GLU A 27 -5.49 24.90 -0.96
N ASN A 28 -4.65 25.52 -1.76
CA ASN A 28 -4.61 25.29 -3.20
C ASN A 28 -3.94 23.97 -3.56
N GLY A 29 -2.94 23.54 -2.78
CA GLY A 29 -2.16 22.36 -3.06
C GLY A 29 -0.77 22.43 -2.45
N VAL A 30 0.19 21.77 -3.08
CA VAL A 30 1.57 21.66 -2.60
C VAL A 30 2.53 22.24 -3.64
N THR A 31 3.31 23.23 -3.22
CA THR A 31 4.45 23.71 -4.00
C THR A 31 5.72 23.01 -3.50
N PHE A 32 6.48 22.41 -4.38
CA PHE A 32 7.71 21.70 -4.05
C PHE A 32 8.79 21.94 -5.13
N GLN A 33 10.01 21.60 -4.77
CA GLN A 33 11.16 21.68 -5.68
C GLN A 33 11.61 20.26 -6.04
N SER A 34 11.77 19.99 -7.33
CA SER A 34 12.31 18.74 -7.84
C SER A 34 13.74 18.52 -7.31
N HIS A 35 14.00 17.32 -6.82
CA HIS A 35 15.34 16.93 -6.36
C HIS A 35 16.28 16.55 -7.52
N ILE A 36 15.75 16.43 -8.75
CA ILE A 36 16.51 16.06 -9.95
C ILE A 36 17.13 17.28 -10.61
N ASP A 37 16.33 18.32 -10.85
CA ASP A 37 16.70 19.50 -11.62
C ASP A 37 16.48 20.84 -10.90
N GLY A 38 15.92 20.80 -9.68
CA GLY A 38 15.62 21.98 -8.90
C GLY A 38 14.41 22.79 -9.39
N ALA A 39 13.68 22.33 -10.40
CA ALA A 39 12.49 23.00 -10.91
C ALA A 39 11.38 23.06 -9.84
N ARG A 40 10.65 24.18 -9.81
CA ARG A 40 9.50 24.35 -8.92
C ARG A 40 8.25 23.80 -9.60
N HIS A 41 7.50 23.00 -8.86
CA HIS A 41 6.23 22.43 -9.27
C HIS A 41 5.14 22.76 -8.28
N VAL A 42 3.93 22.87 -8.80
CA VAL A 42 2.70 23.00 -8.00
C VAL A 42 1.82 21.80 -8.33
N LEU A 43 1.49 21.02 -7.31
CA LEU A 43 0.56 19.90 -7.40
C LEU A 43 -0.72 20.25 -6.64
N THR A 44 -1.80 20.38 -7.38
CA THR A 44 -3.15 20.62 -6.85
C THR A 44 -4.00 19.36 -7.01
N PRO A 45 -5.15 19.23 -6.33
CA PRO A 45 -6.09 18.13 -6.58
C PRO A 45 -6.43 17.96 -8.06
N GLU A 46 -6.69 19.06 -8.76
CA GLU A 46 -7.03 19.05 -10.19
C GLU A 46 -5.85 18.57 -11.06
N ARG A 47 -4.63 19.05 -10.74
CA ARG A 47 -3.43 18.66 -11.48
C ARG A 47 -3.07 17.19 -11.24
N SER A 48 -3.26 16.69 -10.02
CA SER A 48 -3.09 15.27 -9.71
C SER A 48 -4.04 14.40 -10.52
N MET A 49 -5.33 14.76 -10.60
CA MET A 49 -6.31 14.04 -11.39
C MET A 49 -5.99 14.08 -12.90
N GLU A 50 -5.56 15.22 -13.41
CA GLU A 50 -5.11 15.36 -14.80
C GLU A 50 -3.93 14.43 -15.12
N ILE A 51 -2.92 14.39 -14.26
CA ILE A 51 -1.73 13.54 -14.44
C ILE A 51 -2.13 12.06 -14.42
N GLN A 52 -2.93 11.64 -13.46
CA GLN A 52 -3.40 10.26 -13.38
C GLN A 52 -4.24 9.87 -14.60
N GLY A 53 -5.06 10.78 -15.11
CA GLY A 53 -5.81 10.61 -16.36
C GLY A 53 -4.90 10.46 -17.58
N LEU A 54 -3.83 11.27 -17.69
CA LEU A 54 -2.82 11.16 -18.76
C LEU A 54 -2.02 9.85 -18.70
N LEU A 55 -1.81 9.29 -17.49
CA LEU A 55 -1.20 7.98 -17.30
C LEU A 55 -2.13 6.84 -17.75
N GLY A 56 -3.43 7.11 -17.94
CA GLY A 56 -4.41 6.12 -18.37
C GLY A 56 -4.76 5.09 -17.30
N SER A 57 -4.68 5.45 -16.01
CA SER A 57 -5.01 4.54 -14.92
C SER A 57 -6.51 4.26 -14.83
N ASP A 58 -6.84 3.04 -14.44
CA ASP A 58 -8.22 2.60 -14.23
C ASP A 58 -8.75 3.08 -12.88
N ILE A 59 -7.91 3.08 -11.85
CA ILE A 59 -8.23 3.61 -10.53
C ILE A 59 -7.28 4.77 -10.22
N GLN A 60 -7.85 5.94 -9.95
CA GLN A 60 -7.15 7.16 -9.59
C GLN A 60 -7.41 7.49 -8.14
N MET A 61 -6.38 7.92 -7.40
CA MET A 61 -6.56 8.30 -5.99
C MET A 61 -6.80 9.80 -5.87
N GLN A 62 -7.73 10.21 -4.98
CA GLN A 62 -7.88 11.61 -4.62
C GLN A 62 -6.55 12.18 -4.11
N PHE A 63 -6.32 13.48 -4.25
CA PHE A 63 -5.18 14.14 -3.63
C PHE A 63 -5.47 14.39 -2.14
N ASP A 64 -4.51 14.07 -1.26
CA ASP A 64 -4.67 14.13 0.19
C ASP A 64 -3.43 14.64 0.89
N GLU A 65 -3.57 15.03 2.16
CA GLU A 65 -2.47 15.32 3.05
C GLU A 65 -2.27 14.18 4.05
N CYS A 66 -1.22 13.39 3.86
CA CYS A 66 -0.80 12.38 4.82
C CYS A 66 0.10 13.01 5.88
N VAL A 67 -0.21 12.81 7.17
CA VAL A 67 0.65 13.23 8.28
C VAL A 67 1.52 12.07 8.76
N LYS A 68 2.73 12.40 9.20
CA LYS A 68 3.64 11.41 9.79
C LYS A 68 3.26 11.19 11.26
N LEU A 69 3.23 9.96 11.72
CA LEU A 69 2.99 9.64 13.13
C LEU A 69 4.33 9.49 13.90
N PRO A 70 4.36 9.90 15.19
CA PRO A 70 3.27 10.54 15.93
C PRO A 70 3.10 12.01 15.52
N CYS A 71 1.85 12.49 15.54
CA CYS A 71 1.50 13.91 15.36
C CYS A 71 0.49 14.34 16.44
N SER A 72 0.25 15.64 16.60
CA SER A 72 -0.81 16.11 17.47
C SER A 72 -2.19 15.92 16.86
N ASP A 73 -3.22 15.80 17.70
CA ASP A 73 -4.62 15.68 17.25
C ASP A 73 -5.04 16.88 16.40
N ALA A 74 -4.60 18.08 16.76
CA ALA A 74 -4.87 19.30 15.98
C ALA A 74 -4.24 19.26 14.58
N GLU A 75 -3.05 18.67 14.44
CA GLU A 75 -2.39 18.50 13.14
C GLU A 75 -3.13 17.44 12.31
N ALA A 76 -3.50 16.31 12.93
CA ALA A 76 -4.30 15.26 12.29
C ALA A 76 -5.65 15.79 11.81
N GLU A 77 -6.34 16.59 12.65
CA GLU A 77 -7.62 17.21 12.30
C GLU A 77 -7.47 18.20 11.13
N ARG A 78 -6.49 19.09 11.19
CA ARG A 78 -6.24 20.07 10.12
C ARG A 78 -5.98 19.37 8.78
N ALA A 79 -5.13 18.36 8.77
CA ALA A 79 -4.79 17.59 7.56
C ALA A 79 -5.98 16.80 7.03
N MET A 80 -6.75 16.17 7.91
CA MET A 80 -7.97 15.45 7.55
C MET A 80 -8.99 16.38 6.91
N ARG A 81 -9.26 17.54 7.50
CA ARG A 81 -10.22 18.52 6.95
C ARG A 81 -9.75 19.09 5.60
N LEU A 82 -8.44 19.31 5.42
CA LEU A 82 -7.88 19.71 4.13
C LEU A 82 -8.08 18.59 3.09
N SER A 83 -7.79 17.34 3.45
CA SER A 83 -7.97 16.19 2.58
C SER A 83 -9.43 16.01 2.15
N LEU A 84 -10.40 16.30 3.02
CA LEU A 84 -11.84 16.29 2.66
C LEU A 84 -12.18 17.35 1.59
N ARG A 85 -11.67 18.57 1.72
CA ARG A 85 -11.87 19.62 0.71
C ARG A 85 -11.17 19.27 -0.61
N TRP A 86 -10.00 18.65 -0.55
CA TRP A 86 -9.30 18.16 -1.73
C TRP A 86 -9.97 16.94 -2.36
N ALA A 87 -10.65 16.10 -1.58
CA ALA A 87 -11.48 15.01 -2.09
C ALA A 87 -12.59 15.52 -3.01
N GLU A 88 -13.32 16.55 -2.56
CA GLU A 88 -14.38 17.17 -3.36
C GLU A 88 -13.83 17.78 -4.67
N ARG A 89 -12.66 18.46 -4.62
CA ARG A 89 -11.97 19.03 -5.77
C ARG A 89 -11.49 17.93 -6.73
N SER A 90 -10.88 16.87 -6.21
CA SER A 90 -10.42 15.71 -7.00
C SER A 90 -11.60 15.05 -7.72
N ARG A 91 -12.72 14.82 -7.01
CA ARG A 91 -13.93 14.23 -7.58
C ARG A 91 -14.51 15.10 -8.72
N LYS A 92 -14.57 16.43 -8.53
CA LYS A 92 -15.03 17.37 -9.56
C LYS A 92 -14.09 17.42 -10.78
N ALA A 93 -12.80 17.24 -10.57
CA ALA A 93 -11.79 17.25 -11.63
C ALA A 93 -11.67 15.93 -12.38
N PHE A 94 -12.09 14.80 -11.78
CA PHE A 94 -12.06 13.50 -12.42
C PHE A 94 -12.81 13.49 -13.75
N ARG A 95 -12.18 12.94 -14.81
CA ARG A 95 -12.69 12.88 -16.19
C ARG A 95 -12.67 11.46 -16.76
N GLY A 96 -12.67 10.45 -15.85
CA GLY A 96 -12.69 9.06 -16.26
C GLY A 96 -13.95 8.67 -17.03
N GLY A 97 -13.76 7.70 -17.92
CA GLY A 97 -14.82 7.05 -18.68
C GLY A 97 -15.26 5.71 -18.07
N PRO A 98 -16.03 4.92 -18.83
CA PRO A 98 -16.43 3.58 -18.40
C PRO A 98 -15.21 2.72 -18.05
N GLY A 99 -15.28 2.04 -16.89
CA GLY A 99 -14.19 1.21 -16.37
C GLY A 99 -13.13 1.97 -15.58
N GLN A 100 -13.24 3.30 -15.43
CA GLN A 100 -12.36 4.11 -14.62
C GLN A 100 -13.08 4.63 -13.36
N ALA A 101 -12.34 4.74 -12.26
CA ALA A 101 -12.87 5.18 -10.97
C ALA A 101 -11.89 6.10 -10.24
N VAL A 102 -12.44 7.00 -9.39
CA VAL A 102 -11.67 7.76 -8.42
C VAL A 102 -12.00 7.26 -7.01
N PHE A 103 -10.98 6.89 -6.24
CA PHE A 103 -11.13 6.42 -4.85
C PHE A 103 -10.86 7.56 -3.87
N ALA A 104 -11.69 7.61 -2.83
CA ALA A 104 -11.49 8.48 -1.67
C ALA A 104 -10.39 7.92 -0.75
N ILE A 105 -9.75 8.81 0.04
CA ILE A 105 -8.75 8.43 1.04
C ILE A 105 -9.18 8.94 2.42
N VAL A 106 -9.49 8.01 3.32
CA VAL A 106 -9.78 8.32 4.73
C VAL A 106 -8.49 8.69 5.44
N GLN A 107 -8.46 9.88 6.03
CA GLN A 107 -7.38 10.39 6.87
C GLN A 107 -7.87 10.62 8.31
N GLY A 108 -7.00 11.01 9.24
CA GLY A 108 -7.35 11.28 10.65
C GLY A 108 -6.27 10.83 11.65
N GLY A 109 -5.07 10.50 11.17
CA GLY A 109 -3.96 10.05 12.01
C GLY A 109 -4.31 8.80 12.83
N ALA A 110 -3.90 8.74 14.09
CA ALA A 110 -4.26 7.69 15.04
C ALA A 110 -5.39 8.14 16.00
N VAL A 111 -6.34 8.94 15.50
CA VAL A 111 -7.47 9.48 16.29
C VAL A 111 -8.77 8.89 15.78
N PRO A 112 -9.40 7.93 16.51
CA PRO A 112 -10.62 7.24 16.09
C PRO A 112 -11.74 8.16 15.63
N ALA A 113 -12.03 9.20 16.39
CA ALA A 113 -13.13 10.14 16.09
C ALA A 113 -12.91 10.87 14.74
N LEU A 114 -11.67 11.28 14.45
CA LEU A 114 -11.33 11.92 13.17
C LEU A 114 -11.43 10.93 12.00
N ARG A 115 -11.04 9.69 12.19
CA ARG A 115 -11.17 8.62 11.20
C ARG A 115 -12.64 8.38 10.84
N VAL A 116 -13.51 8.30 11.84
CA VAL A 116 -14.95 8.13 11.66
C VAL A 116 -15.54 9.33 10.92
N GLU A 117 -15.23 10.56 11.36
CA GLU A 117 -15.67 11.79 10.70
C GLU A 117 -15.26 11.82 9.22
N SER A 118 -13.98 11.47 8.94
CA SER A 118 -13.45 11.42 7.58
C SER A 118 -14.20 10.40 6.72
N ALA A 119 -14.40 9.18 7.22
CA ALA A 119 -15.12 8.13 6.51
C ALA A 119 -16.55 8.55 6.18
N GLN A 120 -17.31 9.05 7.16
CA GLN A 120 -18.68 9.49 6.96
C GLN A 120 -18.81 10.64 5.97
N ALA A 121 -17.91 11.63 6.03
CA ALA A 121 -17.88 12.74 5.08
C ALA A 121 -17.60 12.26 3.66
N LEU A 122 -16.64 11.36 3.46
CA LEU A 122 -16.29 10.81 2.15
C LEU A 122 -17.41 9.92 1.59
N VAL A 123 -18.05 9.11 2.43
CA VAL A 123 -19.21 8.29 2.02
C VAL A 123 -20.37 9.16 1.56
N SER A 124 -20.63 10.31 2.22
CA SER A 124 -21.65 11.26 1.76
C SER A 124 -21.36 11.88 0.38
N MET A 125 -20.09 11.86 -0.05
CA MET A 125 -19.69 12.30 -1.39
C MET A 125 -19.85 11.21 -2.47
N ASP A 126 -20.16 9.95 -2.08
CA ASP A 126 -20.44 8.82 -2.96
C ASP A 126 -19.30 8.50 -3.94
N PHE A 127 -18.14 8.08 -3.43
CA PHE A 127 -17.04 7.58 -4.25
C PHE A 127 -17.24 6.13 -4.68
N PRO A 128 -16.68 5.70 -5.83
CA PRO A 128 -16.71 4.29 -6.27
C PRO A 128 -15.94 3.32 -5.40
N GLY A 129 -14.97 3.81 -4.59
CA GLY A 129 -14.17 3.01 -3.68
C GLY A 129 -13.50 3.89 -2.63
N TYR A 130 -13.04 3.28 -1.54
CA TYR A 130 -12.52 3.96 -0.37
C TYR A 130 -11.18 3.37 0.06
N ALA A 131 -10.19 4.23 0.18
CA ALA A 131 -8.89 3.86 0.75
C ALA A 131 -8.78 4.31 2.20
N ILE A 132 -8.04 3.55 3.00
CA ILE A 132 -7.63 3.89 4.36
C ILE A 132 -6.16 4.29 4.27
N GLY A 133 -5.92 5.61 4.29
CA GLY A 133 -4.58 6.19 4.21
C GLY A 133 -4.04 6.63 5.57
N GLY A 134 -2.80 7.12 5.60
CA GLY A 134 -2.15 7.65 6.79
C GLY A 134 -1.95 6.63 7.90
N LEU A 135 -1.80 5.35 7.55
CA LEU A 135 -1.39 4.24 8.41
C LEU A 135 -0.08 3.63 7.86
N ALA A 136 0.60 2.79 8.64
CA ALA A 136 1.95 2.30 8.37
C ALA A 136 3.00 3.42 8.17
N VAL A 137 2.80 4.55 8.86
CA VAL A 137 3.66 5.76 8.79
C VAL A 137 4.40 6.06 10.10
N GLY A 138 4.47 5.08 11.01
CA GLY A 138 5.22 5.14 12.26
C GLY A 138 4.54 4.57 13.50
N GLU A 139 3.25 4.23 13.42
CA GLU A 139 2.48 3.62 14.50
C GLU A 139 2.75 2.11 14.64
N PRO A 140 2.50 1.51 15.83
CA PRO A 140 2.49 0.06 16.01
C PRO A 140 1.35 -0.61 15.22
N GLN A 141 1.53 -1.89 14.84
CA GLN A 141 0.51 -2.69 14.15
C GLN A 141 -0.84 -2.69 14.90
N SER A 142 -0.82 -2.80 16.23
CA SER A 142 -2.05 -2.80 17.03
C SER A 142 -2.87 -1.52 16.86
N VAL A 143 -2.22 -0.35 16.78
CA VAL A 143 -2.88 0.93 16.54
C VAL A 143 -3.43 0.98 15.10
N MET A 144 -2.67 0.49 14.13
CA MET A 144 -3.15 0.40 12.74
C MET A 144 -4.43 -0.43 12.65
N MET A 145 -4.45 -1.62 13.26
CA MET A 145 -5.62 -2.51 13.24
C MET A 145 -6.82 -1.91 13.98
N GLU A 146 -6.58 -1.24 15.11
CA GLU A 146 -7.62 -0.49 15.83
C GLU A 146 -8.24 0.61 14.95
N MET A 147 -7.44 1.38 14.22
CA MET A 147 -7.94 2.41 13.31
C MET A 147 -8.78 1.82 12.17
N ILE A 148 -8.42 0.64 11.65
CA ILE A 148 -9.22 -0.07 10.65
C ILE A 148 -10.58 -0.46 11.23
N GLU A 149 -10.62 -1.01 12.44
CA GLU A 149 -11.85 -1.39 13.14
C GLU A 149 -12.79 -0.21 13.38
N HIS A 150 -12.25 0.99 13.60
CA HIS A 150 -13.05 2.20 13.72
C HIS A 150 -13.59 2.73 12.38
N VAL A 151 -12.90 2.49 11.27
CA VAL A 151 -13.28 3.01 9.95
C VAL A 151 -14.22 2.06 9.22
N GLU A 152 -13.95 0.76 9.26
CA GLU A 152 -14.63 -0.25 8.46
C GLU A 152 -16.16 -0.20 8.56
N PRO A 153 -16.79 -0.09 9.76
CA PRO A 153 -18.25 -0.08 9.87
C PRO A 153 -18.93 1.13 9.20
N HIS A 154 -18.15 2.16 8.88
CA HIS A 154 -18.64 3.38 8.24
C HIS A 154 -18.43 3.39 6.72
N LEU A 155 -17.77 2.38 6.15
CA LEU A 155 -17.58 2.25 4.72
C LEU A 155 -18.65 1.35 4.10
N PRO A 156 -19.13 1.63 2.86
CA PRO A 156 -20.09 0.78 2.16
C PRO A 156 -19.55 -0.64 1.96
N GLN A 157 -20.39 -1.64 2.18
CA GLN A 157 -20.01 -3.06 2.04
C GLN A 157 -19.92 -3.52 0.59
N ASP A 158 -20.58 -2.81 -0.32
CA ASP A 158 -20.65 -3.07 -1.75
C ASP A 158 -19.58 -2.33 -2.55
N LYS A 159 -18.65 -1.63 -1.89
CA LYS A 159 -17.57 -0.88 -2.53
C LYS A 159 -16.20 -1.34 -2.04
N PRO A 160 -15.18 -1.36 -2.94
CA PRO A 160 -13.83 -1.80 -2.56
C PRO A 160 -13.22 -0.93 -1.48
N ARG A 161 -12.51 -1.58 -0.54
CA ARG A 161 -11.78 -1.00 0.58
C ARG A 161 -10.29 -1.27 0.42
N TYR A 162 -9.50 -0.23 0.33
CA TYR A 162 -8.09 -0.29 0.01
C TYR A 162 -7.23 0.22 1.18
N LEU A 163 -6.40 -0.63 1.77
CA LEU A 163 -5.43 -0.22 2.80
C LEU A 163 -4.09 0.12 2.14
N MET A 164 -3.72 1.41 2.18
CA MET A 164 -2.57 1.93 1.45
C MET A 164 -1.24 1.67 2.18
N GLY A 165 -0.24 1.22 1.44
CA GLY A 165 1.14 1.10 1.90
C GLY A 165 1.42 -0.08 2.85
N VAL A 166 0.48 -1.00 3.02
CA VAL A 166 0.53 -2.13 3.96
C VAL A 166 0.59 -3.45 3.18
N GLY A 167 1.31 -4.46 3.58
CA GLY A 167 2.21 -4.58 4.70
C GLY A 167 2.96 -5.92 4.69
N THR A 168 3.22 -6.46 5.88
CA THR A 168 3.73 -7.83 6.02
C THR A 168 2.62 -8.85 5.74
N PRO A 169 2.94 -10.14 5.51
CA PRO A 169 1.91 -11.19 5.37
C PRO A 169 0.89 -11.22 6.51
N ASP A 170 1.36 -11.03 7.75
CA ASP A 170 0.51 -11.00 8.94
C ASP A 170 -0.43 -9.78 8.92
N ASP A 171 0.06 -8.61 8.46
CA ASP A 171 -0.75 -7.40 8.32
C ASP A 171 -1.86 -7.58 7.28
N LEU A 172 -1.55 -8.22 6.14
CA LEU A 172 -2.53 -8.49 5.10
C LEU A 172 -3.65 -9.39 5.61
N LEU A 173 -3.28 -10.48 6.30
CA LEU A 173 -4.24 -11.44 6.86
C LEU A 173 -5.18 -10.76 7.87
N GLU A 174 -4.61 -9.98 8.80
CA GLU A 174 -5.36 -9.27 9.84
C GLU A 174 -6.24 -8.15 9.26
N ALA A 175 -5.80 -7.48 8.20
CA ALA A 175 -6.59 -6.45 7.54
C ALA A 175 -7.75 -7.06 6.72
N VAL A 176 -7.52 -8.18 6.00
CA VAL A 176 -8.60 -8.91 5.30
C VAL A 176 -9.64 -9.42 6.29
N ARG A 177 -9.23 -9.93 7.45
CA ARG A 177 -10.14 -10.33 8.53
C ARG A 177 -11.09 -9.19 8.97
N ARG A 178 -10.63 -7.93 8.80
CA ARG A 178 -11.37 -6.70 9.11
C ARG A 178 -12.07 -6.07 7.90
N GLY A 179 -12.20 -6.80 6.80
CA GLY A 179 -12.97 -6.35 5.63
C GLY A 179 -12.22 -5.48 4.64
N VAL A 180 -10.89 -5.52 4.62
CA VAL A 180 -10.07 -4.85 3.59
C VAL A 180 -9.89 -5.75 2.38
N ASP A 181 -10.02 -5.18 1.18
CA ASP A 181 -10.00 -5.91 -0.10
C ASP A 181 -8.71 -5.76 -0.89
N MET A 182 -8.07 -4.58 -0.82
CA MET A 182 -6.96 -4.18 -1.69
C MET A 182 -5.77 -3.67 -0.90
N PHE A 183 -4.58 -3.91 -1.43
CA PHE A 183 -3.31 -3.53 -0.82
C PHE A 183 -2.28 -3.14 -1.86
N ASP A 184 -1.38 -2.24 -1.49
CA ASP A 184 -0.07 -2.08 -2.09
C ASP A 184 0.99 -2.08 -1.00
N CYS A 185 2.18 -2.59 -1.29
CA CYS A 185 3.29 -2.35 -0.37
C CYS A 185 4.65 -2.58 -1.01
N VAL A 186 5.67 -1.92 -0.43
CA VAL A 186 7.06 -2.08 -0.86
C VAL A 186 7.74 -3.30 -0.23
N MET A 187 7.11 -3.93 0.76
CA MET A 187 7.75 -4.97 1.59
C MET A 187 8.29 -6.17 0.81
N PRO A 188 7.54 -6.81 -0.13
CA PRO A 188 8.08 -7.97 -0.85
C PRO A 188 9.34 -7.64 -1.64
N THR A 189 9.34 -6.53 -2.38
CA THR A 189 10.49 -6.14 -3.19
C THR A 189 11.63 -5.57 -2.34
N ARG A 190 11.32 -4.73 -1.34
CA ARG A 190 12.31 -4.16 -0.41
C ARG A 190 13.01 -5.25 0.39
N ALA A 191 12.27 -6.19 0.97
CA ALA A 191 12.81 -7.31 1.72
C ALA A 191 13.73 -8.18 0.84
N GLY A 192 13.30 -8.51 -0.38
CA GLY A 192 14.11 -9.27 -1.34
C GLY A 192 15.44 -8.59 -1.64
N ARG A 193 15.46 -7.28 -1.87
CA ARG A 193 16.71 -6.51 -2.08
C ARG A 193 17.62 -6.49 -0.86
N HIS A 194 17.09 -6.73 0.34
CA HIS A 194 17.87 -6.79 1.58
C HIS A 194 18.20 -8.23 2.03
N GLY A 195 17.91 -9.24 1.19
CA GLY A 195 18.26 -10.63 1.45
C GLY A 195 17.28 -11.37 2.35
N LEU A 196 16.03 -10.87 2.49
CA LEU A 196 14.96 -11.51 3.25
C LEU A 196 13.93 -12.12 2.32
N ALA A 197 13.64 -13.41 2.50
CA ALA A 197 12.55 -14.13 1.86
C ALA A 197 11.36 -14.30 2.81
N TYR A 198 10.15 -14.14 2.27
CA TYR A 198 8.90 -14.58 2.89
C TYR A 198 8.52 -15.94 2.30
N THR A 199 8.20 -16.89 3.15
CA THR A 199 7.78 -18.23 2.76
C THR A 199 6.61 -18.67 3.62
N ARG A 200 5.91 -19.73 3.24
CA ARG A 200 4.85 -20.35 4.07
C ARG A 200 5.34 -20.88 5.42
N PHE A 201 6.65 -20.99 5.58
CA PHE A 201 7.29 -21.41 6.84
C PHE A 201 7.83 -20.23 7.66
N GLY A 202 7.49 -18.99 7.25
CA GLY A 202 7.94 -17.77 7.88
C GLY A 202 9.08 -17.07 7.14
N LYS A 203 9.71 -16.12 7.82
CA LYS A 203 10.77 -15.26 7.27
C LYS A 203 12.12 -15.99 7.25
N VAL A 204 12.81 -15.97 6.12
CA VAL A 204 14.14 -16.57 5.94
C VAL A 204 15.14 -15.47 5.56
N ASN A 205 16.07 -15.14 6.49
CA ASN A 205 17.13 -14.18 6.19
C ASN A 205 18.32 -14.88 5.55
N MET A 206 18.50 -14.68 4.26
CA MET A 206 19.57 -15.31 3.46
C MET A 206 20.97 -14.81 3.79
N ARG A 207 21.13 -13.77 4.63
CA ARG A 207 22.44 -13.32 5.12
C ARG A 207 23.00 -14.21 6.23
N ASN A 208 22.17 -15.05 6.87
CA ASN A 208 22.59 -15.92 7.96
C ASN A 208 23.54 -17.02 7.48
N ALA A 209 24.68 -17.18 8.16
CA ALA A 209 25.71 -18.17 7.85
C ALA A 209 25.21 -19.62 7.82
N LYS A 210 24.15 -19.95 8.59
CA LYS A 210 23.51 -21.27 8.60
C LYS A 210 23.05 -21.77 7.22
N HIS A 211 22.93 -20.87 6.25
CA HIS A 211 22.52 -21.20 4.89
C HIS A 211 23.69 -21.46 3.94
N GLY A 212 24.95 -21.28 4.40
CA GLY A 212 26.14 -21.39 3.56
C GLY A 212 26.30 -22.74 2.84
N ASP A 213 25.92 -23.82 3.50
CA ASP A 213 26.03 -25.21 3.01
C ASP A 213 24.67 -25.91 2.90
N ASP A 214 23.55 -25.15 2.92
CA ASP A 214 22.19 -25.73 2.88
C ASP A 214 21.75 -26.00 1.42
N PRO A 215 21.72 -27.28 0.97
CA PRO A 215 21.36 -27.63 -0.40
C PRO A 215 19.84 -27.56 -0.66
N ARG A 216 19.02 -27.37 0.39
CA ARG A 216 17.57 -27.36 0.26
C ARG A 216 17.09 -26.06 -0.41
N PRO A 217 15.99 -26.08 -1.17
CA PRO A 217 15.36 -24.87 -1.68
C PRO A 217 14.71 -24.06 -0.54
N LEU A 218 14.26 -22.85 -0.85
CA LEU A 218 13.45 -22.05 0.08
C LEU A 218 12.11 -22.73 0.36
N ASP A 219 11.42 -23.16 -0.69
CA ASP A 219 10.14 -23.86 -0.64
C ASP A 219 10.01 -24.81 -1.83
N ALA A 220 10.17 -26.12 -1.58
CA ALA A 220 10.11 -27.16 -2.60
C ALA A 220 8.70 -27.37 -3.20
N LEU A 221 7.66 -26.88 -2.53
CA LEU A 221 6.26 -27.00 -2.96
C LEU A 221 5.74 -25.71 -3.62
N SER A 222 6.60 -24.71 -3.78
CA SER A 222 6.22 -23.45 -4.44
C SER A 222 6.19 -23.64 -5.96
N ASP A 223 5.20 -23.03 -6.60
CA ASP A 223 5.15 -22.91 -8.07
C ASP A 223 6.20 -21.93 -8.62
N CYS A 224 6.77 -21.08 -7.74
CA CYS A 224 7.81 -20.14 -8.11
C CYS A 224 9.16 -20.85 -8.31
N PRO A 225 9.74 -20.86 -9.52
CA PRO A 225 11.05 -21.47 -9.78
C PRO A 225 12.16 -20.90 -8.89
N ALA A 226 12.11 -19.62 -8.56
CA ALA A 226 13.10 -18.98 -7.69
C ALA A 226 13.08 -19.53 -6.26
N ALA A 227 11.93 -20.04 -5.80
CA ALA A 227 11.79 -20.65 -4.46
C ALA A 227 12.13 -22.15 -4.46
N ARG A 228 11.86 -22.83 -5.58
CA ARG A 228 11.93 -24.29 -5.71
C ARG A 228 13.26 -24.81 -6.26
N ASP A 229 13.82 -24.13 -7.28
CA ASP A 229 14.89 -24.69 -8.11
C ASP A 229 16.29 -24.23 -7.68
N TYR A 230 16.39 -23.28 -6.75
CA TYR A 230 17.67 -22.76 -6.22
C TYR A 230 17.89 -23.18 -4.77
N SER A 231 19.11 -23.65 -4.45
CA SER A 231 19.45 -23.98 -3.07
C SER A 231 19.59 -22.72 -2.20
N ARG A 232 19.35 -22.87 -0.90
CA ARG A 232 19.60 -21.80 0.08
C ARG A 232 21.08 -21.40 0.09
N ALA A 233 22.01 -22.36 -0.07
CA ALA A 233 23.44 -22.08 -0.19
C ALA A 233 23.75 -21.14 -1.36
N TYR A 234 23.16 -21.39 -2.53
CA TYR A 234 23.37 -20.54 -3.69
C TYR A 234 22.77 -19.12 -3.48
N LEU A 235 21.54 -19.05 -3.00
CA LEU A 235 20.91 -17.76 -2.69
C LEU A 235 21.68 -16.98 -1.61
N HIS A 236 22.17 -17.66 -0.57
CA HIS A 236 23.05 -17.07 0.44
C HIS A 236 24.33 -16.50 -0.18
N HIS A 237 24.99 -17.28 -1.05
CA HIS A 237 26.19 -16.83 -1.76
C HIS A 237 25.92 -15.55 -2.58
N LEU A 238 24.87 -15.53 -3.39
CA LEU A 238 24.51 -14.35 -4.18
C LEU A 238 24.25 -13.11 -3.30
N VAL A 239 23.50 -13.26 -2.22
CA VAL A 239 23.21 -12.17 -1.29
C VAL A 239 24.46 -11.65 -0.59
N ARG A 240 25.34 -12.55 -0.17
CA ARG A 240 26.61 -12.19 0.51
C ARG A 240 27.60 -11.51 -0.44
N SER A 241 27.65 -11.94 -1.68
CA SER A 241 28.50 -11.35 -2.74
C SER A 241 27.93 -10.06 -3.33
N GLY A 242 26.69 -9.69 -2.97
CA GLY A 242 26.04 -8.47 -3.48
C GLY A 242 25.58 -8.59 -4.92
N GLU A 243 25.39 -9.82 -5.43
CA GLU A 243 24.95 -10.07 -6.79
C GLU A 243 23.50 -9.64 -7.02
N ILE A 244 23.23 -8.91 -8.11
CA ILE A 244 21.90 -8.44 -8.48
C ILE A 244 20.92 -9.61 -8.62
N LEU A 245 21.40 -10.75 -9.17
CA LEU A 245 20.58 -11.94 -9.34
C LEU A 245 19.97 -12.42 -8.01
N GLY A 246 20.70 -12.33 -6.88
CA GLY A 246 20.18 -12.68 -5.58
C GLY A 246 18.98 -11.80 -5.18
N MET A 247 19.08 -10.49 -5.43
CA MET A 247 17.99 -9.55 -5.17
C MET A 247 16.78 -9.82 -6.07
N MET A 248 17.00 -10.16 -7.34
CA MET A 248 15.95 -10.48 -8.30
C MET A 248 15.20 -11.74 -7.89
N LEU A 249 15.92 -12.83 -7.60
CA LEU A 249 15.34 -14.12 -7.20
C LEU A 249 14.53 -13.99 -5.92
N LEU A 250 15.06 -13.33 -4.87
CA LEU A 250 14.33 -13.13 -3.62
C LEU A 250 13.12 -12.20 -3.78
N THR A 251 13.21 -11.19 -4.64
CA THR A 251 12.07 -10.34 -4.99
C THR A 251 10.98 -11.18 -5.65
N TRP A 252 11.33 -12.03 -6.60
CA TRP A 252 10.38 -12.93 -7.27
C TRP A 252 9.73 -13.90 -6.27
N VAL A 253 10.53 -14.55 -5.40
CA VAL A 253 10.00 -15.40 -4.30
C VAL A 253 8.96 -14.65 -3.48
N ASN A 254 9.31 -13.44 -3.02
CA ASN A 254 8.42 -12.66 -2.17
C ASN A 254 7.13 -12.26 -2.87
N LEU A 255 7.20 -11.80 -4.12
CA LEU A 255 6.02 -11.45 -4.89
C LEU A 255 5.13 -12.67 -5.14
N ALA A 256 5.71 -13.81 -5.50
CA ALA A 256 4.98 -15.05 -5.70
C ALA A 256 4.27 -15.50 -4.41
N TYR A 257 4.96 -15.43 -3.27
CA TYR A 257 4.37 -15.76 -1.98
C TYR A 257 3.20 -14.85 -1.62
N TYR A 258 3.35 -13.52 -1.80
CA TYR A 258 2.27 -12.57 -1.54
C TYR A 258 1.05 -12.82 -2.43
N GLN A 259 1.27 -13.08 -3.72
CA GLN A 259 0.17 -13.40 -4.64
C GLN A 259 -0.52 -14.73 -4.26
N SER A 260 0.25 -15.75 -3.86
CA SER A 260 -0.28 -17.02 -3.38
C SER A 260 -1.09 -16.86 -2.08
N LEU A 261 -0.60 -16.04 -1.14
CA LEU A 261 -1.33 -15.71 0.09
C LEU A 261 -2.67 -15.02 -0.21
N MET A 262 -2.66 -14.00 -1.09
CA MET A 262 -3.88 -13.30 -1.50
C MET A 262 -4.86 -14.23 -2.23
N ALA A 263 -4.37 -15.13 -3.08
CA ALA A 263 -5.20 -16.13 -3.75
C ALA A 263 -5.84 -17.09 -2.74
N GLY A 264 -5.05 -17.64 -1.81
CA GLY A 264 -5.57 -18.51 -0.75
C GLY A 264 -6.60 -17.85 0.15
N MET A 265 -6.42 -16.57 0.48
CA MET A 265 -7.42 -15.80 1.24
C MET A 265 -8.74 -15.67 0.46
N ARG A 266 -8.69 -15.36 -0.85
CA ARG A 266 -9.90 -15.28 -1.68
C ARG A 266 -10.63 -16.63 -1.76
N GLU A 267 -9.89 -17.71 -2.02
CA GLU A 267 -10.44 -19.08 -2.04
C GLU A 267 -11.10 -19.46 -0.71
N ALA A 268 -10.45 -19.13 0.42
CA ALA A 268 -10.98 -19.40 1.75
C ALA A 268 -12.24 -18.57 2.06
N ILE A 269 -12.33 -17.33 1.60
CA ILE A 269 -13.53 -16.49 1.72
C ILE A 269 -14.67 -17.10 0.90
N GLU A 270 -14.42 -17.45 -0.36
CA GLU A 270 -15.42 -18.07 -1.24
C GLU A 270 -15.93 -19.41 -0.69
N ALA A 271 -15.04 -20.18 -0.06
CA ALA A 271 -15.38 -21.45 0.60
C ALA A 271 -16.03 -21.29 1.99
N GLY A 272 -16.10 -20.07 2.54
CA GLY A 272 -16.64 -19.81 3.88
C GLY A 272 -15.76 -20.33 5.02
N CYS A 273 -14.46 -20.59 4.78
CA CYS A 273 -13.50 -21.13 5.77
C CYS A 273 -12.32 -20.20 6.09
N PHE A 274 -12.49 -18.89 5.89
CA PHE A 274 -11.41 -17.93 6.11
C PHE A 274 -10.86 -17.95 7.55
N ALA A 275 -11.71 -18.22 8.55
CA ALA A 275 -11.26 -18.26 9.96
C ALA A 275 -10.25 -19.41 10.20
N GLU A 276 -10.49 -20.58 9.57
CA GLU A 276 -9.59 -21.73 9.63
C GLU A 276 -8.29 -21.49 8.83
N PHE A 277 -8.40 -20.84 7.67
CA PHE A 277 -7.23 -20.44 6.87
C PHE A 277 -6.31 -19.47 7.63
N ALA A 278 -6.90 -18.59 8.42
CA ALA A 278 -6.20 -17.54 9.15
C ALA A 278 -5.70 -17.97 10.54
N ALA A 279 -5.96 -19.18 10.98
CA ALA A 279 -5.51 -19.75 12.26
C ALA A 279 -4.09 -20.32 12.16
#